data_122056c3b92a3f60a3fbc496a9aa840d
#
_entry.id   122056c3b92a3f60a3fbc496a9aa840d
#
_cell.length_a   1.000
_cell.length_b   1.000
_cell.length_c   1.000
_cell.angle_alpha   90.00
_cell.angle_beta   90.00
_cell.angle_gamma   90.00
#
_symmetry.space_group_name_H-M   'P 1'
#
loop_
_entity.id
_entity.type
_entity.pdbx_description
1 polymer ?
#
loop_
_entity_poly.entity_id
_entity_poly.type
_entity_poly.pdbx_seq_one_letter_code
_entity_poly.pdbx_strand_id
1 'polypeptide(L)'
;MIRFICSSGSSRHRKNATRELTVFGTEKASDTVKLAKMNLAVHGLSGDVREANTYYEDPHKALGRFDFVMANPPFNVSGVDKDRLKDDPRFALGLPSTDNANYLWIQLFAASLNENGRAGFVMANSAGDARGSELEIRKKLIQSGAVDVIVSVGSNFFYTVTLPCTLWFFDRAKARGPRKDK
;
A
#
# COMPACT_ATOMS: atom_id res chain seq x y z
N MET A 1 -12.55 0.14 3.99
CA MET A 1 -11.58 -1.00 3.81
C MET A 1 -10.31 -0.63 4.53
N ILE A 2 -9.92 -1.44 5.51
CA ILE A 2 -8.80 -1.16 6.40
C ILE A 2 -7.50 -1.48 5.68
N ARG A 3 -6.51 -0.59 5.82
CA ARG A 3 -5.14 -0.81 5.38
C ARG A 3 -4.27 -0.99 6.59
N PHE A 4 -3.61 -2.12 6.64
CA PHE A 4 -2.63 -2.37 7.67
C PHE A 4 -1.26 -1.92 7.17
N ILE A 5 -0.69 -0.98 7.87
CA ILE A 5 0.71 -0.56 7.74
C ILE A 5 1.37 -1.00 9.02
N CYS A 6 2.33 -1.89 8.93
CA CYS A 6 2.99 -2.47 10.09
C CYS A 6 4.38 -1.87 10.25
N SER A 7 4.70 -1.44 11.46
CA SER A 7 6.07 -1.16 11.89
C SER A 7 6.51 -2.26 12.83
N SER A 8 7.61 -2.94 12.55
CA SER A 8 8.21 -3.88 13.48
C SER A 8 9.38 -3.21 14.20
N GLY A 9 9.35 -3.21 15.52
CA GLY A 9 10.58 -2.94 16.28
C GLY A 9 11.63 -4.01 15.97
N SER A 10 12.88 -3.58 15.80
CA SER A 10 14.01 -4.45 15.47
C SER A 10 14.28 -5.46 16.58
N SER A 11 13.88 -6.70 16.41
CA SER A 11 14.46 -7.81 17.19
C SER A 11 14.51 -9.11 16.39
N ARG A 12 15.70 -9.68 16.35
CA ARG A 12 16.04 -10.93 15.65
C ARG A 12 15.58 -12.20 16.35
N HIS A 13 14.76 -12.15 17.40
CA HIS A 13 14.38 -13.32 18.18
C HIS A 13 12.86 -13.56 18.20
N ARG A 14 12.47 -14.65 17.56
CA ARG A 14 11.10 -15.14 17.26
C ARG A 14 10.19 -15.42 18.48
N LYS A 15 10.49 -15.02 19.72
CA LYS A 15 9.72 -15.50 20.88
C LYS A 15 8.53 -14.61 21.29
N ASN A 16 8.37 -13.38 20.77
CA ASN A 16 7.26 -12.48 21.11
C ASN A 16 6.84 -11.56 19.96
N ALA A 17 6.60 -12.09 18.76
CA ALA A 17 6.23 -11.31 17.57
C ALA A 17 5.02 -10.39 17.78
N THR A 18 4.05 -10.78 18.61
CA THR A 18 2.85 -9.99 18.93
C THR A 18 3.14 -8.76 19.78
N ARG A 19 4.21 -8.73 20.56
CA ARG A 19 4.60 -7.57 21.38
C ARG A 19 5.45 -6.54 20.64
N GLU A 20 6.06 -6.95 19.54
CA GLU A 20 6.98 -6.12 18.76
C GLU A 20 6.32 -5.50 17.53
N LEU A 21 5.16 -6.01 17.12
CA LEU A 21 4.42 -5.53 15.97
C LEU A 21 3.42 -4.44 16.40
N THR A 22 3.57 -3.24 15.85
CA THR A 22 2.55 -2.19 15.97
C THR A 22 1.89 -1.98 14.61
N VAL A 23 0.57 -2.07 14.58
CA VAL A 23 -0.23 -1.92 13.37
C VAL A 23 -0.79 -0.50 13.29
N PHE A 24 -0.60 0.14 12.14
CA PHE A 24 -1.20 1.44 11.84
C PHE A 24 -2.21 1.28 10.70
N GLY A 25 -3.32 1.98 10.76
CA GLY A 25 -4.33 1.92 9.72
C GLY A 25 -5.15 3.19 9.62
N THR A 26 -5.66 3.45 8.41
CA THR A 26 -6.67 4.47 8.17
C THR A 26 -7.87 3.88 7.47
N GLU A 27 -9.05 4.32 7.88
CA GLU A 27 -10.31 3.88 7.29
C GLU A 27 -11.30 5.06 7.32
N LYS A 28 -12.06 5.22 6.25
CA LYS A 28 -13.03 6.32 6.13
C LYS A 28 -14.28 6.09 6.97
N ALA A 29 -14.70 4.83 7.15
CA ALA A 29 -15.92 4.48 7.84
C ALA A 29 -15.65 4.18 9.33
N SER A 30 -16.29 4.94 10.22
CA SER A 30 -16.15 4.83 11.68
C SER A 30 -16.40 3.40 12.20
N ASP A 31 -17.47 2.74 11.72
CA ASP A 31 -17.79 1.39 12.16
C ASP A 31 -16.75 0.36 11.73
N THR A 32 -16.15 0.55 10.55
CA THR A 32 -15.04 -0.28 10.09
C THR A 32 -13.78 -0.05 10.95
N VAL A 33 -13.54 1.17 11.42
CA VAL A 33 -12.47 1.47 12.39
C VAL A 33 -12.68 0.69 13.70
N LYS A 34 -13.91 0.67 14.23
CA LYS A 34 -14.25 -0.09 15.44
C LYS A 34 -14.00 -1.59 15.26
N LEU A 35 -14.47 -2.15 14.13
CA LEU A 35 -14.24 -3.57 13.79
C LEU A 35 -12.75 -3.91 13.69
N ALA A 36 -11.95 -3.01 13.11
CA ALA A 36 -10.50 -3.20 13.04
C ALA A 36 -9.84 -3.22 14.42
N LYS A 37 -10.20 -2.26 15.26
CA LYS A 37 -9.68 -2.20 16.64
C LYS A 37 -10.06 -3.45 17.43
N MET A 38 -11.30 -3.92 17.28
CA MET A 38 -11.76 -5.16 17.89
C MET A 38 -10.96 -6.37 17.39
N ASN A 39 -10.72 -6.45 16.07
CA ASN A 39 -9.94 -7.53 15.47
C ASN A 39 -8.49 -7.53 16.00
N LEU A 40 -7.83 -6.37 16.07
CA LEU A 40 -6.50 -6.26 16.67
C LEU A 40 -6.48 -6.73 18.11
N ALA A 41 -7.48 -6.32 18.91
CA ALA A 41 -7.59 -6.72 20.33
C ALA A 41 -7.75 -8.24 20.47
N VAL A 42 -8.61 -8.87 19.68
CA VAL A 42 -8.82 -10.34 19.70
C VAL A 42 -7.54 -11.10 19.35
N HIS A 43 -6.70 -10.55 18.47
CA HIS A 43 -5.42 -11.16 18.10
C HIS A 43 -4.26 -10.75 19.01
N GLY A 44 -4.51 -9.97 20.06
CA GLY A 44 -3.47 -9.49 20.98
C GLY A 44 -2.45 -8.56 20.34
N LEU A 45 -2.83 -7.86 19.26
CA LEU A 45 -1.97 -6.95 18.53
C LEU A 45 -2.18 -5.50 18.99
N SER A 46 -1.07 -4.78 19.15
CA SER A 46 -1.11 -3.32 19.35
C SER A 46 -1.33 -2.61 18.03
N GLY A 47 -2.18 -1.56 18.02
CA GLY A 47 -2.38 -0.79 16.80
C GLY A 47 -3.10 0.54 17.01
N ASP A 48 -2.85 1.45 16.08
CA ASP A 48 -3.51 2.76 15.98
C ASP A 48 -4.27 2.84 14.64
N VAL A 49 -5.56 2.58 14.70
CA VAL A 49 -6.46 2.71 13.54
C VAL A 49 -7.28 3.98 13.69
N ARG A 50 -7.16 4.89 12.72
CA ARG A 50 -7.83 6.19 12.75
C ARG A 50 -8.85 6.33 11.62
N GLU A 51 -9.92 7.05 11.93
CA GLU A 51 -10.87 7.46 10.92
C GLU A 51 -10.26 8.61 10.10
N ALA A 52 -10.06 8.39 8.80
CA ALA A 52 -9.52 9.39 7.89
C ALA A 52 -9.72 8.98 6.43
N ASN A 53 -9.86 9.99 5.55
CA ASN A 53 -9.79 9.76 4.11
C ASN A 53 -8.32 9.79 3.66
N THR A 54 -7.75 8.62 3.45
CA THR A 54 -6.32 8.44 3.15
C THR A 54 -5.84 9.19 1.90
N TYR A 55 -6.71 9.52 0.96
CA TYR A 55 -6.29 10.35 -0.18
C TYR A 55 -5.84 11.74 0.28
N TYR A 56 -6.56 12.34 1.23
CA TYR A 56 -6.40 13.74 1.61
C TYR A 56 -5.79 13.95 3.00
N GLU A 57 -5.72 12.88 3.80
CA GLU A 57 -5.31 12.96 5.19
C GLU A 57 -4.21 11.94 5.49
N ASP A 58 -3.25 12.34 6.32
CA ASP A 58 -2.16 11.48 6.78
C ASP A 58 -1.97 11.59 8.31
N PRO A 59 -2.93 11.04 9.09
CA PRO A 59 -2.89 11.15 10.54
C PRO A 59 -1.71 10.42 11.18
N HIS A 60 -1.05 9.54 10.44
CA HIS A 60 0.09 8.77 10.91
C HIS A 60 1.44 9.33 10.45
N LYS A 61 1.46 10.38 9.63
CA LYS A 61 2.69 10.90 9.00
C LYS A 61 3.48 9.76 8.34
N ALA A 62 2.80 9.11 7.41
CA ALA A 62 3.21 7.83 6.86
C ALA A 62 4.46 7.88 5.96
N LEU A 63 4.82 9.06 5.42
CA LEU A 63 5.90 9.21 4.44
C LEU A 63 7.22 8.64 4.98
N GLY A 64 7.76 7.61 4.31
CA GLY A 64 9.05 6.99 4.63
C GLY A 64 9.12 6.30 6.01
N ARG A 65 7.98 5.95 6.61
CA ARG A 65 7.93 5.56 8.02
C ARG A 65 7.94 4.04 8.27
N PHE A 66 7.30 3.25 7.42
CA PHE A 66 6.92 1.90 7.76
C PHE A 66 7.85 0.82 7.19
N ASP A 67 8.06 -0.22 7.97
CA ASP A 67 8.84 -1.39 7.56
C ASP A 67 8.04 -2.29 6.62
N PHE A 68 6.72 -2.40 6.84
CA PHE A 68 5.83 -3.23 6.03
C PHE A 68 4.54 -2.49 5.70
N VAL A 69 4.08 -2.66 4.47
CA VAL A 69 2.76 -2.24 4.01
C VAL A 69 2.03 -3.45 3.44
N MET A 70 0.82 -3.69 3.92
CA MET A 70 -0.05 -4.74 3.40
C MET A 70 -1.44 -4.17 3.12
N ALA A 71 -1.96 -4.32 1.91
CA ALA A 71 -3.21 -3.69 1.54
C ALA A 71 -3.96 -4.45 0.43
N ASN A 72 -5.28 -4.33 0.49
CA ASN A 72 -6.19 -4.63 -0.60
C ASN A 72 -7.09 -3.40 -0.79
N PRO A 73 -6.66 -2.39 -1.56
CA PRO A 73 -7.41 -1.15 -1.74
C PRO A 73 -8.65 -1.37 -2.62
N PRO A 74 -9.62 -0.46 -2.59
CA PRO A 74 -10.71 -0.49 -3.56
C PRO A 74 -10.16 -0.22 -4.96
N PHE A 75 -10.61 -1.01 -5.94
CA PHE A 75 -10.17 -0.91 -7.32
C PHE A 75 -10.98 0.13 -8.10
N ASN A 76 -10.33 0.80 -9.03
CA ASN A 76 -10.94 1.68 -10.02
C ASN A 76 -11.84 2.78 -9.42
N VAL A 77 -11.47 3.31 -8.27
CA VAL A 77 -12.20 4.41 -7.64
C VAL A 77 -12.07 5.67 -8.51
N SER A 78 -13.21 6.30 -8.80
CA SER A 78 -13.33 7.56 -9.52
C SER A 78 -13.68 8.73 -8.58
N GLY A 79 -13.62 9.96 -9.09
CA GLY A 79 -14.03 11.16 -8.35
C GLY A 79 -13.07 11.60 -7.24
N VAL A 80 -11.80 11.19 -7.29
CA VAL A 80 -10.79 11.72 -6.37
C VAL A 80 -10.36 13.11 -6.85
N ASP A 81 -10.52 14.11 -5.99
CA ASP A 81 -10.10 15.48 -6.24
C ASP A 81 -8.56 15.58 -6.24
N LYS A 82 -7.98 15.56 -7.44
CA LYS A 82 -6.53 15.57 -7.63
C LYS A 82 -5.92 16.95 -7.42
N ASP A 83 -6.70 18.02 -7.52
CA ASP A 83 -6.19 19.36 -7.26
C ASP A 83 -5.74 19.51 -5.81
N ARG A 84 -6.42 18.83 -4.89
CA ARG A 84 -6.02 18.76 -3.48
C ARG A 84 -4.76 17.94 -3.22
N LEU A 85 -4.28 17.17 -4.20
CA LEU A 85 -3.14 16.26 -4.04
C LEU A 85 -1.86 16.80 -4.68
N LYS A 86 -1.90 17.95 -5.39
CA LYS A 86 -0.78 18.47 -6.17
C LYS A 86 0.49 18.72 -5.36
N ASP A 87 0.33 19.20 -4.13
CA ASP A 87 1.44 19.54 -3.26
C ASP A 87 1.73 18.46 -2.19
N ASP A 88 1.06 17.32 -2.27
CA ASP A 88 1.24 16.24 -1.31
C ASP A 88 2.48 15.40 -1.68
N PRO A 89 3.51 15.37 -0.82
CA PRO A 89 4.75 14.66 -1.09
C PRO A 89 4.58 13.13 -1.27
N ARG A 90 3.44 12.57 -0.87
CA ARG A 90 3.13 11.16 -1.08
C ARG A 90 2.90 10.81 -2.56
N PHE A 91 2.65 11.82 -3.40
CA PHE A 91 2.42 11.67 -4.86
C PHE A 91 3.56 12.27 -5.71
N ALA A 92 4.78 12.21 -5.22
CA ALA A 92 5.96 12.80 -5.87
C ALA A 92 6.25 12.29 -7.30
N LEU A 93 5.70 11.12 -7.69
CA LEU A 93 5.90 10.58 -9.03
C LEU A 93 4.94 11.20 -10.07
N GLY A 94 3.98 12.00 -9.61
CA GLY A 94 2.96 12.66 -10.42
C GLY A 94 1.56 12.12 -10.18
N LEU A 95 0.56 12.83 -10.67
CA LEU A 95 -0.84 12.44 -10.54
C LEU A 95 -1.36 11.80 -11.83
N PRO A 96 -2.15 10.71 -11.74
CA PRO A 96 -2.78 10.12 -12.92
C PRO A 96 -3.78 11.12 -13.53
N SER A 97 -3.78 11.27 -14.85
CA SER A 97 -4.75 12.12 -15.56
C SER A 97 -6.13 11.46 -15.67
N THR A 98 -6.17 10.12 -15.68
CA THR A 98 -7.40 9.33 -15.72
C THR A 98 -8.19 9.46 -14.42
N ASP A 99 -9.51 9.41 -14.50
CA ASP A 99 -10.37 9.37 -13.30
C ASP A 99 -10.37 7.96 -12.67
N ASN A 100 -9.19 7.56 -12.21
CA ASN A 100 -8.94 6.27 -11.59
C ASN A 100 -7.86 6.40 -10.50
N ALA A 101 -8.13 5.90 -9.31
CA ALA A 101 -7.26 6.04 -8.15
C ALA A 101 -6.24 4.89 -7.98
N ASN A 102 -6.14 3.93 -8.88
CA ASN A 102 -5.23 2.78 -8.72
C ASN A 102 -3.79 3.24 -8.48
N TYR A 103 -3.29 4.19 -9.28
CA TYR A 103 -1.93 4.71 -9.13
C TYR A 103 -1.75 5.70 -7.98
N LEU A 104 -2.82 6.25 -7.44
CA LEU A 104 -2.75 6.96 -6.16
C LEU A 104 -2.47 5.97 -5.02
N TRP A 105 -3.15 4.80 -5.01
CA TRP A 105 -2.90 3.76 -4.04
C TRP A 105 -1.48 3.22 -4.10
N ILE A 106 -1.01 2.87 -5.29
CA ILE A 106 0.35 2.35 -5.51
C ILE A 106 1.39 3.33 -4.97
N GLN A 107 1.24 4.63 -5.25
CA GLN A 107 2.14 5.65 -4.75
C GLN A 107 2.08 5.81 -3.22
N LEU A 108 0.88 5.82 -2.62
CA LEU A 108 0.71 5.87 -1.17
C LEU A 108 1.44 4.73 -0.47
N PHE A 109 1.38 3.51 -1.03
CA PHE A 109 2.08 2.36 -0.44
C PHE A 109 3.59 2.50 -0.60
N ALA A 110 4.07 2.88 -1.78
CA ALA A 110 5.50 3.10 -2.03
C ALA A 110 6.08 4.22 -1.16
N ALA A 111 5.36 5.36 -1.06
CA ALA A 111 5.78 6.52 -0.28
C ALA A 111 5.80 6.25 1.23
N SER A 112 4.96 5.33 1.72
CA SER A 112 4.90 4.98 3.14
C SER A 112 6.06 4.10 3.61
N LEU A 113 6.79 3.46 2.70
CA LEU A 113 7.90 2.56 3.05
C LEU A 113 9.15 3.34 3.45
N ASN A 114 9.77 2.93 4.55
CA ASN A 114 11.11 3.37 4.89
C ASN A 114 12.16 2.78 3.92
N GLU A 115 13.42 3.12 4.09
CA GLU A 115 14.50 2.73 3.17
C GLU A 115 14.69 1.21 3.01
N ASN A 116 14.30 0.42 4.00
CA ASN A 116 14.39 -1.05 3.98
C ASN A 116 13.00 -1.70 3.91
N GLY A 117 11.96 -0.89 3.76
CA GLY A 117 10.58 -1.32 3.84
C GLY A 117 10.16 -2.19 2.66
N ARG A 118 9.18 -3.04 2.92
CA ARG A 118 8.55 -3.93 1.94
C ARG A 118 7.05 -3.74 1.89
N ALA A 119 6.47 -3.86 0.72
CA ALA A 119 5.03 -3.87 0.56
C ALA A 119 4.54 -5.12 -0.18
N GLY A 120 3.32 -5.55 0.18
CA GLY A 120 2.57 -6.53 -0.58
C GLY A 120 1.10 -6.08 -0.67
N PHE A 121 0.59 -5.91 -1.88
CA PHE A 121 -0.79 -5.43 -2.06
C PHE A 121 -1.43 -5.98 -3.34
N VAL A 122 -2.76 -5.99 -3.32
CA VAL A 122 -3.57 -6.45 -4.46
C VAL A 122 -3.98 -5.24 -5.29
N MET A 123 -3.92 -5.36 -6.60
CA MET A 123 -4.41 -4.34 -7.53
C MET A 123 -5.30 -4.96 -8.62
N ALA A 124 -6.16 -4.13 -9.19
CA ALA A 124 -6.89 -4.50 -10.40
C ALA A 124 -5.90 -4.86 -11.52
N ASN A 125 -6.24 -5.84 -12.36
CA ASN A 125 -5.39 -6.24 -13.47
C ASN A 125 -5.10 -5.08 -14.44
N SER A 126 -6.07 -4.16 -14.61
CA SER A 126 -5.92 -2.95 -15.41
C SER A 126 -4.77 -2.02 -14.98
N ALA A 127 -4.31 -2.10 -13.73
CA ALA A 127 -3.15 -1.32 -13.29
C ALA A 127 -1.85 -1.77 -14.00
N GLY A 128 -1.75 -3.03 -14.39
CA GLY A 128 -0.61 -3.55 -15.16
C GLY A 128 -0.53 -3.01 -16.59
N ASP A 129 -1.68 -2.73 -17.21
CA ASP A 129 -1.78 -2.32 -18.62
C ASP A 129 -2.07 -0.84 -18.81
N ALA A 130 -2.11 -0.06 -17.73
CA ALA A 130 -2.41 1.36 -17.77
C ALA A 130 -1.45 2.13 -18.67
N ARG A 131 -1.98 3.11 -19.41
CA ARG A 131 -1.27 3.93 -20.40
C ARG A 131 -1.22 5.41 -19.95
N GLY A 132 -0.61 6.27 -20.77
CA GLY A 132 -0.54 7.71 -20.49
C GLY A 132 0.21 8.05 -19.22
N SER A 133 -0.34 8.92 -18.39
CA SER A 133 0.28 9.36 -17.14
C SER A 133 0.53 8.25 -16.13
N GLU A 134 -0.34 7.25 -16.09
CA GLU A 134 -0.17 6.08 -15.22
C GLU A 134 1.01 5.21 -15.66
N LEU A 135 1.25 5.07 -16.98
CA LEU A 135 2.45 4.43 -17.51
C LEU A 135 3.72 5.15 -17.05
N GLU A 136 3.73 6.49 -17.08
CA GLU A 136 4.91 7.27 -16.66
C GLU A 136 5.16 7.11 -15.14
N ILE A 137 4.13 7.07 -14.32
CA ILE A 137 4.26 6.78 -12.89
C ILE A 137 4.83 5.37 -12.69
N ARG A 138 4.31 4.36 -13.41
CA ARG A 138 4.80 2.98 -13.34
C ARG A 138 6.26 2.88 -13.75
N LYS A 139 6.64 3.55 -14.83
CA LYS A 139 8.02 3.60 -15.30
C LYS A 139 8.96 4.16 -14.23
N LYS A 140 8.61 5.28 -13.60
CA LYS A 140 9.38 5.86 -12.50
C LYS A 140 9.50 4.90 -11.30
N LEU A 141 8.42 4.20 -10.95
CA LEU A 141 8.42 3.20 -9.88
C LEU A 141 9.38 2.04 -10.19
N ILE A 142 9.35 1.52 -11.41
CA ILE A 142 10.25 0.44 -11.85
C ILE A 142 11.71 0.93 -11.86
N GLN A 143 11.95 2.12 -12.40
CA GLN A 143 13.29 2.72 -12.47
C GLN A 143 13.87 3.03 -11.08
N SER A 144 13.03 3.26 -10.07
CA SER A 144 13.50 3.41 -8.68
C SER A 144 14.08 2.13 -8.09
N GLY A 145 13.90 0.97 -8.75
CA GLY A 145 14.32 -0.34 -8.27
C GLY A 145 13.52 -0.87 -7.08
N ALA A 146 12.44 -0.19 -6.69
CA ALA A 146 11.61 -0.59 -5.55
C ALA A 146 10.62 -1.71 -5.89
N VAL A 147 10.24 -1.87 -7.15
CA VAL A 147 9.35 -2.96 -7.59
C VAL A 147 10.13 -4.27 -7.58
N ASP A 148 9.72 -5.21 -6.74
CA ASP A 148 10.38 -6.51 -6.62
C ASP A 148 9.76 -7.54 -7.57
N VAL A 149 8.48 -7.83 -7.40
CA VAL A 149 7.74 -8.82 -8.19
C VAL A 149 6.32 -8.33 -8.43
N ILE A 150 5.77 -8.64 -9.61
CA ILE A 150 4.36 -8.51 -9.91
C ILE A 150 3.87 -9.89 -10.37
N VAL A 151 2.86 -10.42 -9.66
CA VAL A 151 2.27 -11.72 -9.97
C VAL A 151 0.87 -11.50 -10.53
N SER A 152 0.61 -12.01 -11.72
CA SER A 152 -0.75 -12.02 -12.31
C SER A 152 -1.54 -13.22 -11.79
N VAL A 153 -2.74 -12.96 -11.30
CA VAL A 153 -3.69 -13.96 -10.83
C VAL A 153 -4.85 -14.00 -11.81
N GLY A 154 -5.07 -15.15 -12.42
CA GLY A 154 -6.13 -15.35 -13.42
C GLY A 154 -7.54 -15.25 -12.85
N SER A 155 -8.51 -15.10 -13.74
CA SER A 155 -9.94 -15.13 -13.39
C SER A 155 -10.31 -16.44 -12.69
N ASN A 156 -11.30 -16.36 -11.79
CA ASN A 156 -11.82 -17.52 -11.05
C ASN A 156 -10.79 -18.24 -10.15
N PHE A 157 -9.69 -17.60 -9.81
CA PHE A 157 -8.73 -18.16 -8.86
C PHE A 157 -9.31 -18.21 -7.44
N PHE A 158 -10.04 -17.18 -7.05
CA PHE A 158 -10.71 -17.12 -5.75
C PHE A 158 -12.12 -17.69 -5.86
N TYR A 159 -12.55 -18.47 -4.88
CA TYR A 159 -13.83 -19.19 -4.89
C TYR A 159 -15.06 -18.32 -5.17
N THR A 160 -15.06 -17.08 -4.67
CA THR A 160 -16.21 -16.15 -4.77
C THR A 160 -15.97 -14.95 -5.68
N VAL A 161 -14.80 -14.85 -6.31
CA VAL A 161 -14.40 -13.67 -7.09
C VAL A 161 -13.93 -14.09 -8.47
N THR A 162 -14.64 -13.63 -9.49
CA THR A 162 -14.34 -13.94 -10.90
C THR A 162 -13.29 -13.01 -11.52
N LEU A 163 -13.04 -11.85 -10.89
CA LEU A 163 -12.15 -10.84 -11.46
C LEU A 163 -10.67 -11.22 -11.31
N PRO A 164 -9.88 -11.08 -12.38
CA PRO A 164 -8.44 -11.22 -12.30
C PRO A 164 -7.83 -10.05 -11.52
N CYS A 165 -6.75 -10.32 -10.82
CA CYS A 165 -6.01 -9.29 -10.10
C CYS A 165 -4.50 -9.48 -10.25
N THR A 166 -3.73 -8.49 -9.81
CA THR A 166 -2.29 -8.57 -9.71
C THR A 166 -1.84 -8.37 -8.27
N LEU A 167 -0.85 -9.14 -7.86
CA LEU A 167 -0.17 -8.96 -6.58
C LEU A 167 1.13 -8.20 -6.85
N TRP A 168 1.27 -7.08 -6.17
CA TRP A 168 2.45 -6.23 -6.29
C TRP A 168 3.30 -6.35 -5.02
N PHE A 169 4.58 -6.58 -5.22
CA PHE A 169 5.55 -6.65 -4.12
C PHE A 169 6.63 -5.59 -4.33
N PHE A 170 6.85 -4.78 -3.30
CA PHE A 170 7.92 -3.78 -3.26
C PHE A 170 8.97 -4.15 -2.23
N ASP A 171 10.23 -3.86 -2.54
CA ASP A 171 11.37 -3.96 -1.63
C ASP A 171 12.28 -2.74 -1.85
N ARG A 172 12.23 -1.77 -0.94
CA ARG A 172 13.03 -0.53 -1.02
C ARG A 172 14.54 -0.80 -0.92
N ALA A 173 14.95 -1.92 -0.33
CA ALA A 173 16.34 -2.31 -0.24
C ALA A 173 16.85 -3.05 -1.48
N LYS A 174 15.98 -3.46 -2.42
CA LYS A 174 16.34 -4.28 -3.58
C LYS A 174 17.45 -3.66 -4.42
N ALA A 175 17.36 -2.36 -4.75
CA ALA A 175 18.35 -1.66 -5.57
C ALA A 175 19.75 -1.61 -4.96
N ARG A 176 19.87 -1.81 -3.64
CA ARG A 176 21.12 -1.83 -2.87
C ARG A 176 21.57 -3.25 -2.52
N GLY A 177 20.76 -4.24 -2.84
CA GLY A 177 20.97 -5.64 -2.48
C GLY A 177 21.47 -6.52 -3.62
N PRO A 178 21.71 -7.81 -3.34
CA PRO A 178 22.18 -8.78 -4.32
C PRO A 178 21.16 -9.08 -5.43
N ARG A 179 19.92 -8.58 -5.31
CA ARG A 179 18.84 -8.74 -6.30
C ARG A 179 18.61 -7.51 -7.16
N LYS A 180 19.52 -6.52 -7.16
CA LYS A 180 19.35 -5.24 -7.89
C LYS A 180 19.07 -5.41 -9.40
N ASP A 181 19.60 -6.46 -10.00
CA ASP A 181 19.52 -6.74 -11.44
C ASP A 181 18.47 -7.84 -11.77
N LYS A 182 17.58 -8.17 -10.84
CA LYS A 182 16.55 -9.22 -11.01
C LYS A 182 15.16 -8.65 -11.06
#